data_af239ee3257567bb32a295b2bcc85833
#
_entry.id   af239ee3257567bb32a295b2bcc85833
#
_cell.length_a   1.000
_cell.length_b   1.000
_cell.length_c   1.000
_cell.angle_alpha   90.00
_cell.angle_beta   90.00
_cell.angle_gamma   90.00
#
_symmetry.space_group_name_H-M   'P 1'
#
loop_
_entity.id
_entity.type
_entity.pdbx_description
1 polymer ?
#
loop_
_entity_poly.entity_id
_entity_poly.type
_entity_poly.pdbx_seq_one_letter_code
_entity_poly.pdbx_strand_id
1 'polypeptide(L)'
;TLLITLEEAHEFLDPNKPRTIFSDIALTYRKYRVGLNAVTPRPSRINFDVFAELWTKVIMKTELRKDRAYLTENTPYLEYSDTEIKMLDVGEALLISEPKIRFAVPIKVTHYPEYLDKRGKEDYGLPESEKLADMDKRIKKLSQQDSLLL
;
A
#
# COMPACT_ATOMS: atom_id res chain seq x y z
N THR A 1 -5.93 16.36 6.57
CA THR A 1 -5.45 14.97 6.75
C THR A 1 -4.22 14.79 5.89
N LEU A 2 -3.14 14.31 6.47
CA LEU A 2 -1.90 13.94 5.78
C LEU A 2 -1.76 12.41 5.83
N LEU A 3 -1.49 11.79 4.69
CA LEU A 3 -1.13 10.37 4.61
C LEU A 3 0.30 10.28 4.07
N ILE A 4 1.17 9.63 4.83
CA ILE A 4 2.55 9.39 4.45
C ILE A 4 2.66 7.94 3.99
N THR A 5 3.11 7.70 2.77
CA THR A 5 3.40 6.36 2.26
C THR A 5 4.88 6.07 2.40
N LEU A 6 5.20 4.98 3.07
CA LEU A 6 6.56 4.50 3.31
C LEU A 6 6.77 3.20 2.53
N GLU A 7 7.50 3.28 1.43
CA GLU A 7 7.95 2.11 0.67
C GLU A 7 9.12 1.43 1.39
N GLU A 8 9.23 0.11 1.23
CA GLU A 8 10.23 -0.73 1.92
C GLU A 8 10.22 -0.50 3.45
N ALA A 9 9.03 -0.38 4.01
CA ALA A 9 8.80 0.05 5.40
C ALA A 9 9.60 -0.77 6.44
N HIS A 10 9.94 -2.02 6.14
CA HIS A 10 10.76 -2.87 7.00
C HIS A 10 12.20 -2.34 7.21
N GLU A 11 12.69 -1.46 6.35
CA GLU A 11 13.99 -0.81 6.57
C GLU A 11 13.95 0.28 7.65
N PHE A 12 12.79 0.87 7.88
CA PHE A 12 12.59 1.97 8.82
C PHE A 12 11.87 1.56 10.11
N LEU A 13 11.13 0.46 10.08
CA LEU A 13 10.29 -0.01 11.18
C LEU A 13 10.77 -1.34 11.78
N ASP A 14 12.01 -1.72 11.52
CA ASP A 14 12.64 -2.96 12.04
C ASP A 14 12.75 -2.89 13.57
N PRO A 15 12.30 -3.91 14.32
CA PRO A 15 12.36 -3.94 15.79
C PRO A 15 13.79 -3.89 16.36
N ASN A 16 14.79 -4.25 15.55
CA ASN A 16 16.21 -4.23 15.95
C ASN A 16 16.90 -2.88 15.68
N LYS A 17 16.18 -1.93 15.09
CA LYS A 17 16.67 -0.58 14.81
C LYS A 17 16.11 0.43 15.82
N PRO A 18 16.79 1.56 16.06
CA PRO A 18 16.24 2.65 16.87
C PRO A 18 14.87 3.10 16.37
N ARG A 19 14.01 3.47 17.30
CA ARG A 19 12.70 4.03 16.99
C ARG A 19 12.83 5.26 16.09
N THR A 20 12.08 5.27 15.00
CA THR A 20 12.08 6.32 14.00
C THR A 20 10.86 7.23 14.13
N ILE A 21 10.90 8.40 13.49
CA ILE A 21 9.72 9.28 13.39
C ILE A 21 8.51 8.57 12.77
N PHE A 22 8.72 7.61 11.88
CA PHE A 22 7.64 6.82 11.27
C PHE A 22 6.95 5.92 12.28
N SER A 23 7.69 5.36 13.25
CA SER A 23 7.10 4.65 14.38
C SER A 23 6.23 5.58 15.22
N ASP A 24 6.69 6.80 15.49
CA ASP A 24 5.91 7.79 16.23
C ASP A 24 4.64 8.21 15.48
N ILE A 25 4.70 8.36 14.17
CA ILE A 25 3.55 8.65 13.33
C ILE A 25 2.50 7.54 13.47
N ALA A 26 2.89 6.27 13.33
CA ALA A 26 1.98 5.15 13.47
C ALA A 26 1.33 5.09 14.85
N LEU A 27 2.12 5.24 15.91
CA LEU A 27 1.69 5.05 17.30
C LEU A 27 0.96 6.26 17.91
N THR A 28 1.24 7.49 17.44
CA THR A 28 0.86 8.70 18.20
C THR A 28 0.13 9.75 17.37
N TYR A 29 0.49 9.91 16.08
CA TYR A 29 0.09 11.09 15.31
C TYR A 29 -1.31 11.02 14.68
N ARG A 30 -2.01 9.91 14.85
CA ARG A 30 -3.41 9.75 14.40
C ARG A 30 -4.33 10.87 14.92
N LYS A 31 -4.16 11.32 16.16
CA LYS A 31 -4.91 12.42 16.76
C LYS A 31 -4.71 13.76 16.01
N TYR A 32 -3.61 13.91 15.30
CA TYR A 32 -3.31 15.09 14.48
C TYR A 32 -3.72 14.90 13.01
N ARG A 33 -4.48 13.83 12.69
CA ARG A 33 -4.91 13.48 11.34
C ARG A 33 -3.73 13.20 10.39
N VAL A 34 -2.63 12.70 10.95
CA VAL A 34 -1.50 12.15 10.18
C VAL A 34 -1.58 10.65 10.23
N GLY A 35 -1.61 10.01 9.07
CA GLY A 35 -1.64 8.56 8.92
C GLY A 35 -0.38 8.04 8.23
N LEU A 36 -0.03 6.79 8.49
CA LEU A 36 1.05 6.06 7.85
C LEU A 36 0.46 4.94 7.00
N ASN A 37 0.90 4.86 5.75
CA ASN A 37 0.72 3.72 4.87
C ASN A 37 2.09 3.04 4.71
N ALA A 38 2.23 1.82 5.24
CA ALA A 38 3.47 1.06 5.19
C ALA A 38 3.38 -0.02 4.12
N VAL A 39 4.25 0.05 3.12
CA VAL A 39 4.36 -0.95 2.05
C VAL A 39 5.63 -1.76 2.28
N THR A 40 5.50 -3.08 2.35
CA THR A 40 6.63 -3.96 2.64
C THR A 40 6.44 -5.37 2.08
N PRO A 41 7.47 -5.98 1.47
CA PRO A 41 7.47 -7.41 1.15
C PRO A 41 7.84 -8.30 2.36
N ARG A 42 8.21 -7.70 3.51
CA ARG A 42 8.72 -8.40 4.70
C ARG A 42 7.97 -7.99 5.96
N PRO A 43 6.69 -8.33 6.11
CA PRO A 43 5.89 -7.94 7.27
C PRO A 43 6.48 -8.45 8.61
N SER A 44 7.14 -9.60 8.63
CA SER A 44 7.77 -10.13 9.85
C SER A 44 8.97 -9.31 10.36
N ARG A 45 9.42 -8.31 9.61
CA ARG A 45 10.47 -7.36 9.99
C ARG A 45 9.92 -6.00 10.43
N ILE A 46 8.61 -5.87 10.51
CA ILE A 46 7.98 -4.67 11.07
C ILE A 46 7.86 -4.85 12.59
N ASN A 47 8.21 -3.80 13.34
CA ASN A 47 7.98 -3.77 14.79
C ASN A 47 6.52 -4.09 15.11
N PHE A 48 6.29 -4.98 16.07
CA PHE A 48 4.97 -5.49 16.41
C PHE A 48 4.01 -4.38 16.84
N ASP A 49 4.45 -3.42 17.67
CA ASP A 49 3.59 -2.33 18.15
C ASP A 49 3.10 -1.46 16.99
N VAL A 50 3.99 -1.17 16.03
CA VAL A 50 3.63 -0.45 14.81
C VAL A 50 2.67 -1.27 13.95
N PHE A 51 2.95 -2.57 13.76
CA PHE A 51 2.10 -3.46 12.95
C PHE A 51 0.68 -3.57 13.52
N ALA A 52 0.54 -3.61 14.84
CA ALA A 52 -0.75 -3.66 15.53
C ALA A 52 -1.60 -2.38 15.30
N GLU A 53 -0.97 -1.22 15.18
CA GLU A 53 -1.66 0.05 14.91
C GLU A 53 -2.05 0.24 13.44
N LEU A 54 -1.56 -0.59 12.54
CA LEU A 54 -1.97 -0.59 11.12
C LEU A 54 -3.27 -1.38 10.96
N TRP A 55 -4.40 -0.76 11.25
CA TRP A 55 -5.71 -1.40 11.31
C TRP A 55 -6.26 -1.85 9.96
N THR A 56 -5.85 -1.22 8.88
CA THR A 56 -6.19 -1.67 7.54
C THR A 56 -4.99 -2.35 6.91
N LYS A 57 -5.17 -3.59 6.50
CA LYS A 57 -4.15 -4.41 5.87
C LYS A 57 -4.64 -4.91 4.52
N VAL A 58 -3.83 -4.74 3.49
CA VAL A 58 -4.02 -5.33 2.16
C VAL A 58 -2.91 -6.34 1.97
N ILE A 59 -3.23 -7.61 2.06
CA ILE A 59 -2.27 -8.71 2.03
C ILE A 59 -2.32 -9.35 0.66
N MET A 60 -1.24 -9.18 -0.09
CA MET A 60 -1.03 -9.82 -1.38
C MET A 60 -0.27 -11.13 -1.23
N LYS A 61 -0.05 -11.84 -2.34
CA LYS A 61 0.72 -13.09 -2.34
C LYS A 61 2.05 -12.92 -1.60
N THR A 62 2.29 -13.80 -0.65
CA THR A 62 3.50 -13.79 0.19
C THR A 62 4.14 -15.17 0.16
N GLU A 63 5.32 -15.28 -0.43
CA GLU A 63 6.00 -16.56 -0.65
C GLU A 63 6.69 -17.09 0.61
N LEU A 64 7.28 -16.20 1.42
CA LEU A 64 8.06 -16.62 2.59
C LEU A 64 7.15 -17.09 3.72
N ARG A 65 7.37 -18.33 4.16
CA ARG A 65 6.60 -18.93 5.26
C ARG A 65 6.67 -18.09 6.55
N LYS A 66 7.84 -17.52 6.87
CA LYS A 66 8.01 -16.68 8.07
C LYS A 66 7.09 -15.45 8.04
N ASP A 67 6.99 -14.80 6.88
CA ASP A 67 6.15 -13.62 6.71
C ASP A 67 4.66 -13.98 6.74
N ARG A 68 4.26 -15.12 6.13
CA ARG A 68 2.88 -15.60 6.21
C ARG A 68 2.50 -15.98 7.64
N ALA A 69 3.36 -16.72 8.35
CA ALA A 69 3.12 -17.07 9.74
C ALA A 69 2.94 -15.80 10.60
N TYR A 70 3.80 -14.81 10.42
CA TYR A 70 3.66 -13.52 11.12
C TYR A 70 2.32 -12.84 10.84
N LEU A 71 1.87 -12.84 9.59
CA LEU A 71 0.58 -12.26 9.20
C LEU A 71 -0.60 -13.01 9.83
N THR A 72 -0.60 -14.36 9.78
CA THR A 72 -1.69 -15.17 10.30
C THR A 72 -1.76 -15.17 11.82
N GLU A 73 -0.63 -15.08 12.51
CA GLU A 73 -0.56 -15.04 13.98
C GLU A 73 -0.93 -13.65 14.54
N ASN A 74 -0.67 -12.57 13.79
CA ASN A 74 -0.80 -11.20 14.29
C ASN A 74 -1.87 -10.36 13.58
N THR A 75 -2.69 -10.97 12.73
CA THR A 75 -3.82 -10.30 12.10
C THR A 75 -5.10 -11.06 12.38
N PRO A 76 -6.09 -10.46 13.06
CA PRO A 76 -7.37 -11.09 13.28
C PRO A 76 -8.02 -11.59 11.99
N TYR A 77 -8.73 -12.71 12.10
CA TYR A 77 -9.47 -13.36 10.98
C TYR A 77 -8.59 -14.01 9.90
N LEU A 78 -7.28 -14.15 10.15
CA LEU A 78 -6.35 -14.81 9.23
C LEU A 78 -5.74 -16.10 9.79
N GLU A 79 -6.17 -16.58 10.95
CA GLU A 79 -5.57 -17.70 11.69
C GLU A 79 -5.43 -18.98 10.85
N TYR A 80 -6.28 -19.15 9.82
CA TYR A 80 -6.27 -20.34 8.95
C TYR A 80 -5.94 -20.02 7.49
N SER A 81 -5.49 -18.79 7.17
CA SER A 81 -5.33 -18.31 5.79
C SER A 81 -3.92 -18.47 5.22
N ASP A 82 -3.00 -19.24 5.82
CA ASP A 82 -1.62 -19.40 5.28
C ASP A 82 -1.63 -19.92 3.85
N THR A 83 -2.43 -20.95 3.58
CA THR A 83 -2.53 -21.53 2.23
C THR A 83 -3.19 -20.57 1.25
N GLU A 84 -4.21 -19.85 1.68
CA GLU A 84 -4.91 -18.85 0.87
C GLU A 84 -3.96 -17.73 0.44
N ILE A 85 -3.22 -17.14 1.38
CA ILE A 85 -2.22 -16.09 1.10
C ILE A 85 -1.15 -16.59 0.10
N LYS A 86 -0.71 -17.84 0.23
CA LYS A 86 0.26 -18.44 -0.68
C LYS A 86 -0.28 -18.62 -2.09
N MET A 87 -1.57 -18.91 -2.24
CA MET A 87 -2.23 -19.24 -3.49
C MET A 87 -2.80 -18.04 -4.24
N LEU A 88 -2.75 -16.83 -3.67
CA LEU A 88 -3.20 -15.62 -4.34
C LEU A 88 -2.47 -15.41 -5.67
N ASP A 89 -3.20 -14.98 -6.68
CA ASP A 89 -2.66 -14.63 -7.98
C ASP A 89 -2.27 -13.15 -8.07
N VAL A 90 -1.69 -12.78 -9.20
CA VAL A 90 -1.33 -11.38 -9.48
C VAL A 90 -2.59 -10.50 -9.46
N GLY A 91 -2.56 -9.46 -8.65
CA GLY A 91 -3.68 -8.54 -8.46
C GLY A 91 -4.73 -9.04 -7.48
N GLU A 92 -4.61 -10.22 -6.89
CA GLU A 92 -5.47 -10.67 -5.80
C GLU A 92 -4.89 -10.30 -4.44
N ALA A 93 -5.76 -9.98 -3.50
CA ALA A 93 -5.38 -9.65 -2.13
C ALA A 93 -6.51 -9.98 -1.14
N LEU A 94 -6.14 -10.08 0.13
CA LEU A 94 -7.05 -10.11 1.25
C LEU A 94 -7.07 -8.74 1.92
N LEU A 95 -8.24 -8.14 2.03
CA LEU A 95 -8.46 -6.88 2.73
C LEU A 95 -9.03 -7.14 4.12
N ILE A 96 -8.36 -6.59 5.13
CA ILE A 96 -8.83 -6.54 6.51
C ILE A 96 -8.86 -5.06 6.92
N SER A 97 -9.93 -4.59 7.56
CA SER A 97 -10.03 -3.20 8.02
C SER A 97 -10.82 -3.10 9.31
N GLU A 98 -10.14 -3.22 10.43
CA GLU A 98 -10.75 -3.13 11.75
C GLU A 98 -11.14 -1.68 12.12
N PRO A 99 -12.17 -1.49 12.89
CA PRO A 99 -13.18 -2.46 13.37
C PRO A 99 -14.35 -2.66 12.38
N LYS A 100 -14.27 -2.10 11.18
CA LYS A 100 -15.40 -2.04 10.23
C LYS A 100 -15.67 -3.38 9.55
N ILE A 101 -14.62 -4.10 9.20
CA ILE A 101 -14.68 -5.38 8.49
C ILE A 101 -14.09 -6.44 9.39
N ARG A 102 -14.94 -7.37 9.88
CA ARG A 102 -14.57 -8.42 10.84
C ARG A 102 -14.37 -9.79 10.17
N PHE A 103 -13.77 -9.80 8.99
CA PHE A 103 -13.36 -10.98 8.22
C PHE A 103 -12.42 -10.57 7.11
N ALA A 104 -11.62 -11.51 6.62
CA ALA A 104 -10.77 -11.26 5.47
C ALA A 104 -11.60 -11.24 4.18
N VAL A 105 -11.59 -10.13 3.46
CA VAL A 105 -12.33 -9.97 2.21
C VAL A 105 -11.37 -10.20 1.05
N PRO A 106 -11.59 -11.23 0.22
CA PRO A 106 -10.83 -11.36 -1.02
C PRO A 106 -11.21 -10.22 -1.97
N ILE A 107 -10.20 -9.53 -2.48
CA ILE A 107 -10.35 -8.43 -3.43
C ILE A 107 -9.45 -8.64 -4.64
N LYS A 108 -9.86 -8.08 -5.77
CA LYS A 108 -9.03 -7.96 -6.97
C LYS A 108 -8.64 -6.52 -7.19
N VAL A 109 -7.33 -6.25 -7.18
CA VAL A 109 -6.78 -4.93 -7.46
C VAL A 109 -6.77 -4.72 -8.96
N THR A 110 -7.42 -3.65 -9.43
CA THR A 110 -7.44 -3.32 -10.86
C THR A 110 -6.03 -2.94 -11.31
N HIS A 111 -5.61 -3.49 -12.43
CA HIS A 111 -4.33 -3.14 -13.04
C HIS A 111 -4.29 -1.64 -13.35
N TYR A 112 -3.20 -0.95 -13.00
CA TYR A 112 -3.12 0.51 -13.05
C TYR A 112 -3.43 1.13 -14.42
N PRO A 113 -2.95 0.59 -15.55
CA PRO A 113 -3.35 1.06 -16.88
C PRO A 113 -4.86 0.95 -17.14
N GLU A 114 -5.51 -0.14 -16.72
CA GLU A 114 -6.96 -0.30 -16.84
C GLU A 114 -7.74 0.70 -15.97
N TYR A 115 -7.21 0.97 -14.77
CA TYR A 115 -7.79 1.97 -13.87
C TYR A 115 -7.73 3.37 -14.49
N LEU A 116 -6.59 3.75 -15.07
CA LEU A 116 -6.43 5.03 -15.75
C LEU A 116 -7.36 5.16 -16.96
N ASP A 117 -7.50 4.09 -17.73
CA ASP A 117 -8.39 4.07 -18.90
C ASP A 117 -9.86 4.26 -18.50
N LYS A 118 -10.32 3.53 -17.47
CA LYS A 118 -11.68 3.66 -16.93
C LYS A 118 -11.92 5.06 -16.38
N ARG A 119 -11.03 5.57 -15.53
CA ARG A 119 -11.15 6.89 -14.91
C ARG A 119 -11.08 8.02 -15.95
N GLY A 120 -10.23 7.85 -16.95
CA GLY A 120 -10.13 8.81 -18.03
C GLY A 120 -11.40 8.92 -18.86
N LYS A 121 -12.14 7.83 -19.04
CA LYS A 121 -13.45 7.83 -19.72
C LYS A 121 -14.55 8.47 -18.85
N GLU A 122 -14.48 8.28 -17.53
CA GLU A 122 -15.46 8.86 -16.59
C GLU A 122 -15.25 10.36 -16.36
N ASP A 123 -13.99 10.80 -16.16
CA ASP A 123 -13.69 12.19 -15.75
C ASP A 123 -13.66 13.21 -16.91
N TYR A 124 -13.37 12.79 -18.14
CA TYR A 124 -13.09 13.74 -19.22
C TYR A 124 -13.86 13.50 -20.54
N GLY A 125 -14.53 12.38 -20.73
CA GLY A 125 -15.26 12.07 -21.97
C GLY A 125 -14.40 12.10 -23.27
N LEU A 126 -13.09 12.21 -23.14
CA LEU A 126 -12.16 12.33 -24.27
C LEU A 126 -11.67 10.96 -24.76
N PRO A 127 -11.45 10.75 -26.04
CA PRO A 127 -10.82 9.55 -26.59
C PRO A 127 -9.40 9.35 -26.03
N GLU A 128 -9.03 8.08 -25.83
CA GLU A 128 -7.74 7.67 -25.22
C GLU A 128 -6.50 8.24 -25.94
N SER A 129 -6.58 8.38 -27.27
CA SER A 129 -5.52 8.96 -28.09
C SER A 129 -5.23 10.44 -27.81
N GLU A 130 -6.26 11.22 -27.42
CA GLU A 130 -6.08 12.65 -27.09
C GLU A 130 -5.50 12.86 -25.70
N LYS A 131 -5.76 11.95 -24.74
CA LYS A 131 -5.22 12.02 -23.39
C LYS A 131 -3.75 11.68 -23.32
N LEU A 132 -3.32 10.65 -24.03
CA LEU A 132 -1.91 10.30 -24.17
C LEU A 132 -1.12 11.45 -24.82
N ALA A 133 -1.69 12.09 -25.85
CA ALA A 133 -1.08 13.24 -26.49
C ALA A 133 -0.99 14.49 -25.59
N ASP A 134 -1.95 14.70 -24.69
CA ASP A 134 -1.90 15.81 -23.70
C ASP A 134 -0.93 15.51 -22.56
N MET A 135 -0.87 14.27 -22.07
CA MET A 135 0.12 13.85 -21.08
C MET A 135 1.56 13.97 -21.63
N ASP A 136 1.81 13.52 -22.86
CA ASP A 136 3.11 13.66 -23.51
C ASP A 136 3.53 15.13 -23.69
N LYS A 137 2.59 16.00 -24.03
CA LYS A 137 2.83 17.44 -24.09
C LYS A 137 3.19 18.04 -22.73
N ARG A 138 2.53 17.62 -21.66
CA ARG A 138 2.81 18.07 -20.28
C ARG A 138 4.16 17.59 -19.80
N ILE A 139 4.50 16.33 -20.04
CA ILE A 139 5.81 15.76 -19.68
C ILE A 139 6.93 16.49 -20.45
N LYS A 140 6.79 16.72 -21.76
CA LYS A 140 7.77 17.48 -22.55
C LYS A 140 7.93 18.92 -22.07
N LYS A 141 6.85 19.55 -21.62
CA LYS A 141 6.89 20.92 -21.08
C LYS A 141 7.63 21.00 -19.74
N LEU A 142 7.43 20.02 -18.87
CA LEU A 142 8.13 19.92 -17.59
C LEU A 142 9.64 19.64 -17.78
N SER A 143 10.00 18.72 -18.69
CA SER A 143 11.39 18.42 -18.99
C SER A 143 12.15 19.58 -19.64
N GLN A 144 11.46 20.48 -20.36
CA GLN A 144 12.06 21.70 -20.92
C GLN A 144 12.22 22.80 -19.88
N GLN A 145 11.37 22.86 -18.84
CA GLN A 145 11.55 23.82 -17.75
C GLN A 145 12.72 23.46 -16.83
N ASP A 146 12.96 22.18 -16.58
CA ASP A 146 14.11 21.73 -15.78
C ASP A 146 15.45 21.95 -16.48
N SER A 147 15.48 21.95 -17.83
CA SER A 147 16.70 22.23 -18.60
C SER A 147 17.06 23.73 -18.71
N LEU A 148 16.18 24.62 -18.26
CA LEU A 148 16.42 26.08 -18.22
C LEU A 148 16.87 26.58 -16.85
N LEU A 149 16.95 25.67 -15.85
CA LEU A 149 17.37 25.97 -14.48
C LEU A 149 18.78 25.45 -14.13
N LEU A 150 19.49 24.90 -15.11
CA LEU A 150 20.92 24.50 -15.05
C LEU A 150 21.75 25.38 -15.96
#